data_c3e722c61e43aa5ab76223177e30123e
#
_entry.id   c3e722c61e43aa5ab76223177e30123e
#
_cell.length_a   1.000
_cell.length_b   1.000
_cell.length_c   1.000
_cell.angle_alpha   90.00
_cell.angle_beta   90.00
_cell.angle_gamma   90.00
#
_symmetry.space_group_name_H-M   'P 1'
#
loop_
_entity.id
_entity.type
_entity.pdbx_description
1 polymer ?
#
loop_
_entity_poly.entity_id
_entity_poly.type
_entity_poly.pdbx_seq_one_letter_code
_entity_poly.pdbx_strand_id
1 'polypeptide(L)'
;MKRIKTSEDLQELHKRALEKKKERFVSISSGTCGQARGSQKIVDAFEKEAKGKIDIKITGCHGFCEAEPNIILFPEGIFYQHLKPEDVEGIVENTIILGKIIDKHLYKDPESGKPYIYQQDIPFYKVQKRHLLGNNPFIDPTNIDDYLAMDGYLSLAKALKISQDEIIENIKNAGLRGRGGAGFPTGKKWEMARKQAVSCQPSAVSYIICNADEGDPGAYMDRSLLEGNPHSVIEGMIIGAYAIGANEGWIYVRNEYPLAVKNVSIAIEQARELGFLGKDILGSGFDFDIRIARGAGAFVCGEETALIQSIEGKRGSPKQRPPYPVEKGLFGKPTNINNVETWANISQIIDKGAEWFSSIGTGTSKGTKIFSLVGKVKNTGLVEVPMGMTLREVIFDVGGGIPDGKKFKAVQTGGPSGGCIPEKLLDLPVDYDSLTKVGSIMGSGGMIVMDENTCMVDVAKYFLTFLQDESCGKCLSCRKGIQKMLEIVTDITEGKGKEEDLETLKDLAYVVKDTSLCGLGQTAPNPVL
;
A
#
# COMPACT_ATOMS: atom_id res chain seq x y z
N MET A 1 20.89 12.62 -18.03
CA MET A 1 21.42 11.32 -18.55
C MET A 1 21.04 11.16 -20.02
N LYS A 2 21.76 10.34 -20.82
CA LYS A 2 21.37 10.09 -22.22
C LYS A 2 20.09 9.24 -22.23
N ARG A 3 19.07 9.67 -22.99
CA ARG A 3 17.84 8.91 -23.20
C ARG A 3 18.17 7.55 -23.84
N ILE A 4 17.68 6.49 -23.25
CA ILE A 4 17.81 5.12 -23.78
C ILE A 4 16.71 4.87 -24.83
N LYS A 5 17.05 4.05 -25.83
CA LYS A 5 16.15 3.76 -26.96
C LYS A 5 15.96 2.28 -27.21
N THR A 6 16.79 1.43 -26.63
CA THR A 6 16.73 -0.02 -26.89
C THR A 6 16.89 -0.82 -25.59
N SER A 7 16.59 -2.11 -25.67
CA SER A 7 16.84 -3.03 -24.55
C SER A 7 18.34 -3.16 -24.23
N GLU A 8 19.21 -3.00 -25.22
CA GLU A 8 20.66 -3.04 -25.07
C GLU A 8 21.15 -1.80 -24.29
N ASP A 9 20.63 -0.60 -24.63
CA ASP A 9 20.90 0.62 -23.85
C ASP A 9 20.49 0.44 -22.37
N LEU A 10 19.36 -0.24 -22.11
CA LEU A 10 18.89 -0.52 -20.74
C LEU A 10 19.85 -1.47 -20.02
N GLN A 11 20.35 -2.53 -20.68
CA GLN A 11 21.30 -3.46 -20.08
C GLN A 11 22.63 -2.75 -19.72
N GLU A 12 23.08 -1.84 -20.59
CA GLU A 12 24.27 -1.04 -20.30
C GLU A 12 24.03 -0.09 -19.11
N LEU A 13 22.85 0.55 -19.06
CA LEU A 13 22.47 1.42 -17.96
C LEU A 13 22.39 0.64 -16.63
N HIS A 14 21.80 -0.55 -16.65
CA HIS A 14 21.74 -1.46 -15.50
C HIS A 14 23.14 -1.84 -15.01
N LYS A 15 24.04 -2.24 -15.93
CA LYS A 15 25.42 -2.56 -15.57
C LYS A 15 26.13 -1.39 -14.90
N ARG A 16 25.95 -0.17 -15.43
CA ARG A 16 26.50 1.06 -14.82
C ARG A 16 25.91 1.34 -13.43
N ALA A 17 24.63 1.09 -13.24
CA ALA A 17 23.99 1.23 -11.93
C ALA A 17 24.55 0.23 -10.91
N LEU A 18 24.80 -1.02 -11.33
CA LEU A 18 25.47 -2.02 -10.50
C LEU A 18 26.90 -1.63 -10.13
N GLU A 19 27.68 -1.08 -11.08
CA GLU A 19 29.04 -0.62 -10.82
C GLU A 19 29.10 0.56 -9.82
N LYS A 20 28.05 1.39 -9.78
CA LYS A 20 27.90 2.49 -8.81
C LYS A 20 27.38 2.03 -7.46
N LYS A 21 26.74 0.86 -7.39
CA LYS A 21 26.11 0.35 -6.17
C LYS A 21 27.17 0.16 -5.09
N LYS A 22 26.95 0.80 -3.95
CA LYS A 22 27.81 0.63 -2.78
C LYS A 22 27.34 -0.57 -1.99
N GLU A 23 28.26 -1.42 -1.59
CA GLU A 23 27.97 -2.57 -0.72
C GLU A 23 27.87 -2.13 0.74
N ARG A 24 28.73 -1.18 1.16
CA ARG A 24 28.78 -0.70 2.54
C ARG A 24 28.12 0.68 2.65
N PHE A 25 26.96 0.71 3.31
CA PHE A 25 26.22 1.95 3.53
C PHE A 25 25.33 1.84 4.78
N VAL A 26 24.92 3.00 5.30
CA VAL A 26 23.85 3.09 6.29
C VAL A 26 22.54 3.43 5.58
N SER A 27 21.52 2.60 5.78
CA SER A 27 20.15 2.84 5.32
C SER A 27 19.36 3.48 6.47
N ILE A 28 18.84 4.68 6.25
CA ILE A 28 18.08 5.43 7.25
C ILE A 28 16.61 5.46 6.82
N SER A 29 15.72 4.85 7.64
CA SER A 29 14.28 4.89 7.40
C SER A 29 13.75 6.32 7.55
N SER A 30 13.25 6.91 6.45
CA SER A 30 12.81 8.31 6.41
C SER A 30 11.51 8.52 5.63
N GLY A 31 10.59 7.55 5.68
CA GLY A 31 9.20 7.78 5.28
C GLY A 31 8.48 8.75 6.22
N THR A 32 7.25 9.12 5.92
CA THR A 32 6.47 10.11 6.70
C THR A 32 6.45 9.79 8.20
N CYS A 33 6.29 8.53 8.61
CA CYS A 33 6.29 8.14 10.04
C CYS A 33 7.67 8.34 10.68
N GLY A 34 8.76 7.96 9.98
CA GLY A 34 10.13 8.17 10.44
C GLY A 34 10.45 9.66 10.59
N GLN A 35 10.05 10.50 9.61
CA GLN A 35 10.24 11.95 9.67
C GLN A 35 9.50 12.57 10.86
N ALA A 36 8.26 12.15 11.12
CA ALA A 36 7.49 12.61 12.27
C ALA A 36 8.15 12.22 13.62
N ARG A 37 8.91 11.12 13.66
CA ARG A 37 9.69 10.68 14.81
C ARG A 37 11.14 11.22 14.83
N GLY A 38 11.50 12.09 13.86
CA GLY A 38 12.76 12.82 13.87
C GLY A 38 13.89 12.20 13.04
N SER A 39 13.61 11.30 12.08
CA SER A 39 14.62 10.68 11.23
C SER A 39 15.47 11.70 10.46
N GLN A 40 14.92 12.87 10.08
CA GLN A 40 15.70 13.92 9.43
C GLN A 40 16.89 14.38 10.29
N LYS A 41 16.70 14.51 11.62
CA LYS A 41 17.80 14.86 12.51
C LYS A 41 18.88 13.78 12.60
N ILE A 42 18.47 12.50 12.41
CA ILE A 42 19.43 11.38 12.31
C ILE A 42 20.21 11.46 10.99
N VAL A 43 19.54 11.78 9.88
CA VAL A 43 20.21 12.04 8.59
C VAL A 43 21.26 13.14 8.72
N ASP A 44 20.86 14.31 9.25
CA ASP A 44 21.75 15.47 9.43
C ASP A 44 22.98 15.12 10.30
N ALA A 45 22.77 14.31 11.36
CA ALA A 45 23.85 13.86 12.22
C ALA A 45 24.79 12.87 11.49
N PHE A 46 24.27 11.93 10.71
CA PHE A 46 25.10 11.04 9.90
C PHE A 46 25.87 11.77 8.80
N GLU A 47 25.27 12.74 8.13
CA GLU A 47 25.95 13.57 7.12
C GLU A 47 27.13 14.32 7.72
N LYS A 48 27.05 14.75 8.98
CA LYS A 48 28.11 15.42 9.70
C LYS A 48 29.21 14.45 10.17
N GLU A 49 28.83 13.40 10.90
CA GLU A 49 29.76 12.53 11.65
C GLU A 49 30.35 11.38 10.78
N ALA A 50 29.61 10.92 9.76
CA ALA A 50 30.02 9.77 8.94
C ALA A 50 30.64 10.17 7.60
N LYS A 51 30.83 11.47 7.34
CA LYS A 51 31.37 11.99 6.06
C LYS A 51 32.69 11.31 5.67
N GLY A 52 32.67 10.63 4.51
CA GLY A 52 33.85 9.91 3.98
C GLY A 52 34.17 8.59 4.68
N LYS A 53 33.39 8.16 5.67
CA LYS A 53 33.58 6.89 6.41
C LYS A 53 32.63 5.79 5.92
N ILE A 54 31.41 6.16 5.55
CA ILE A 54 30.38 5.28 5.00
C ILE A 54 29.43 6.07 4.11
N ASP A 55 28.84 5.42 3.10
CA ASP A 55 27.78 6.04 2.29
C ASP A 55 26.48 6.07 3.07
N ILE A 56 25.70 7.13 2.90
CA ILE A 56 24.40 7.34 3.54
C ILE A 56 23.31 7.19 2.49
N LYS A 57 22.32 6.36 2.77
CA LYS A 57 21.14 6.18 1.93
C LYS A 57 19.89 6.54 2.72
N ILE A 58 19.17 7.57 2.25
CA ILE A 58 17.89 7.99 2.81
C ILE A 58 16.80 7.21 2.10
N THR A 59 16.16 6.31 2.81
CA THR A 59 15.24 5.34 2.21
C THR A 59 13.80 5.58 2.63
N GLY A 60 12.86 4.90 1.96
CA GLY A 60 11.48 4.83 2.42
C GLY A 60 11.35 4.08 3.75
N CYS A 61 10.10 3.87 4.17
CA CYS A 61 9.81 3.15 5.41
C CYS A 61 10.31 1.70 5.36
N HIS A 62 11.05 1.27 6.39
CA HIS A 62 11.47 -0.14 6.55
C HIS A 62 10.34 -1.06 7.03
N GLY A 63 9.18 -0.50 7.35
CA GLY A 63 7.99 -1.21 7.82
C GLY A 63 7.84 -1.28 9.33
N PHE A 64 8.90 -1.21 10.12
CA PHE A 64 8.84 -1.34 11.57
C PHE A 64 8.66 0.03 12.25
N CYS A 65 7.42 0.53 12.25
CA CYS A 65 7.10 1.87 12.74
C CYS A 65 7.34 2.03 14.24
N GLU A 66 7.17 0.97 15.04
CA GLU A 66 7.46 1.01 16.47
C GLU A 66 8.92 1.33 16.75
N ALA A 67 9.83 0.80 15.94
CA ALA A 67 11.28 0.94 16.09
C ALA A 67 11.86 2.28 15.58
N GLU A 68 11.03 3.20 15.04
CA GLU A 68 11.50 4.48 14.48
C GLU A 68 12.00 5.47 15.57
N PRO A 69 13.01 6.30 15.28
CA PRO A 69 13.91 6.28 14.10
C PRO A 69 14.83 5.06 14.12
N ASN A 70 14.97 4.40 12.97
CA ASN A 70 15.82 3.22 12.86
C ASN A 70 16.76 3.29 11.64
N ILE A 71 17.86 2.55 11.74
CA ILE A 71 18.84 2.37 10.68
C ILE A 71 19.20 0.91 10.48
N ILE A 72 19.72 0.60 9.29
CA ILE A 72 20.36 -0.68 8.99
C ILE A 72 21.73 -0.41 8.42
N LEU A 73 22.74 -1.05 8.97
CA LEU A 73 24.11 -1.00 8.46
C LEU A 73 24.36 -2.20 7.54
N PHE A 74 24.67 -1.93 6.28
CA PHE A 74 24.98 -2.94 5.27
C PHE A 74 26.50 -2.99 5.00
N PRO A 75 27.05 -4.20 4.64
CA PRO A 75 26.33 -5.43 4.26
C PRO A 75 25.90 -6.32 5.42
N GLU A 76 26.33 -6.07 6.67
CA GLU A 76 26.10 -6.98 7.80
C GLU A 76 24.61 -7.11 8.18
N GLY A 77 23.80 -6.09 7.90
CA GLY A 77 22.38 -6.05 8.26
C GLY A 77 22.14 -5.70 9.74
N ILE A 78 23.08 -4.99 10.39
CA ILE A 78 22.95 -4.58 11.79
C ILE A 78 21.84 -3.58 11.93
N PHE A 79 20.86 -3.85 12.80
CA PHE A 79 19.68 -3.04 13.01
C PHE A 79 19.75 -2.28 14.34
N TYR A 80 19.61 -0.96 14.28
CA TYR A 80 19.51 -0.09 15.45
C TYR A 80 18.21 0.69 15.44
N GLN A 81 17.58 0.83 16.60
CA GLN A 81 16.27 1.46 16.79
C GLN A 81 16.28 2.60 17.82
N HIS A 82 15.18 3.40 17.83
CA HIS A 82 14.94 4.48 18.78
C HIS A 82 16.10 5.46 18.89
N LEU A 83 16.72 5.75 17.75
CA LEU A 83 17.92 6.57 17.69
C LEU A 83 17.61 8.03 17.94
N LYS A 84 18.56 8.68 18.59
CA LYS A 84 18.63 10.14 18.76
C LYS A 84 19.88 10.68 18.06
N PRO A 85 19.91 11.98 17.67
CA PRO A 85 21.07 12.56 17.00
C PRO A 85 22.39 12.37 17.76
N GLU A 86 22.35 12.42 19.08
CA GLU A 86 23.53 12.21 19.96
C GLU A 86 24.08 10.80 19.97
N ASP A 87 23.33 9.81 19.48
CA ASP A 87 23.78 8.42 19.39
C ASP A 87 24.66 8.16 18.15
N VAL A 88 24.56 9.03 17.12
CA VAL A 88 25.17 8.83 15.81
C VAL A 88 26.71 8.82 15.89
N GLU A 89 27.32 9.73 16.63
CA GLU A 89 28.77 9.77 16.83
C GLU A 89 29.29 8.43 17.38
N GLY A 90 28.63 7.92 18.43
CA GLY A 90 28.97 6.63 19.02
C GLY A 90 28.79 5.46 18.06
N ILE A 91 27.78 5.48 17.18
CA ILE A 91 27.56 4.46 16.15
C ILE A 91 28.67 4.51 15.11
N VAL A 92 29.05 5.70 14.67
CA VAL A 92 30.12 5.87 13.69
C VAL A 92 31.46 5.36 14.25
N GLU A 93 31.83 5.74 15.47
CA GLU A 93 33.10 5.33 16.08
C GLU A 93 33.13 3.83 16.40
N ASN A 94 32.11 3.33 17.12
CA ASN A 94 32.13 1.96 17.61
C ASN A 94 31.75 0.95 16.53
N THR A 95 30.61 1.17 15.82
CA THR A 95 30.12 0.15 14.90
C THR A 95 30.72 0.27 13.50
N ILE A 96 30.76 1.49 12.94
CA ILE A 96 31.23 1.67 11.55
C ILE A 96 32.74 1.55 11.47
N ILE A 97 33.51 2.11 12.42
CA ILE A 97 34.96 2.11 12.38
C ILE A 97 35.55 0.90 13.10
N LEU A 98 35.08 0.58 14.32
CA LEU A 98 35.66 -0.48 15.15
C LEU A 98 34.96 -1.83 15.05
N GLY A 99 33.83 -1.94 14.36
CA GLY A 99 33.03 -3.18 14.23
C GLY A 99 32.39 -3.68 15.54
N LYS A 100 32.23 -2.82 16.55
CA LYS A 100 31.67 -3.15 17.85
C LYS A 100 30.18 -2.86 17.89
N ILE A 101 29.38 -3.84 18.33
CA ILE A 101 27.94 -3.69 18.49
C ILE A 101 27.62 -2.84 19.73
N ILE A 102 26.60 -1.99 19.64
CA ILE A 102 26.11 -1.15 20.74
C ILE A 102 24.78 -1.72 21.24
N ASP A 103 24.82 -2.49 22.32
CA ASP A 103 23.68 -3.25 22.85
C ASP A 103 22.45 -2.39 23.20
N LYS A 104 22.66 -1.14 23.62
CA LYS A 104 21.54 -0.25 24.03
C LYS A 104 20.58 0.08 22.88
N HIS A 105 21.02 0.00 21.61
CA HIS A 105 20.23 0.33 20.44
C HIS A 105 19.64 -0.90 19.73
N LEU A 106 19.97 -2.12 20.19
CA LEU A 106 19.42 -3.33 19.63
C LEU A 106 17.94 -3.47 19.95
N TYR A 107 17.20 -4.05 19.00
CA TYR A 107 15.85 -4.52 19.29
C TYR A 107 15.93 -5.66 20.32
N LYS A 108 15.10 -5.56 21.35
CA LYS A 108 14.93 -6.61 22.36
C LYS A 108 13.52 -7.16 22.26
N ASP A 109 13.41 -8.47 22.16
CA ASP A 109 12.12 -9.14 22.17
C ASP A 109 11.34 -8.79 23.44
N PRO A 110 10.09 -8.34 23.33
CA PRO A 110 9.32 -7.85 24.48
C PRO A 110 8.98 -8.92 25.53
N GLU A 111 9.05 -10.21 25.17
CA GLU A 111 8.73 -11.31 26.10
C GLU A 111 9.98 -11.90 26.74
N SER A 112 10.97 -12.22 25.93
CA SER A 112 12.18 -12.90 26.39
C SER A 112 13.30 -11.95 26.82
N GLY A 113 13.22 -10.67 26.43
CA GLY A 113 14.30 -9.68 26.61
C GLY A 113 15.54 -9.95 25.73
N LYS A 114 15.48 -10.96 24.84
CA LYS A 114 16.58 -11.33 23.97
C LYS A 114 16.91 -10.22 22.96
N PRO A 115 18.19 -9.76 22.89
CA PRO A 115 18.59 -8.81 21.89
C PRO A 115 18.80 -9.49 20.52
N TYR A 116 18.48 -8.74 19.43
CA TYR A 116 18.74 -9.14 18.07
C TYR A 116 19.62 -8.10 17.38
N ILE A 117 20.71 -8.57 16.76
CA ILE A 117 21.69 -7.73 16.10
C ILE A 117 21.26 -7.46 14.66
N TYR A 118 20.85 -8.51 13.95
CA TYR A 118 20.58 -8.45 12.52
C TYR A 118 19.08 -8.32 12.24
N GLN A 119 18.73 -7.42 11.30
CA GLN A 119 17.34 -7.18 10.91
C GLN A 119 16.59 -8.48 10.58
N GLN A 120 17.22 -9.36 9.81
CA GLN A 120 16.62 -10.61 9.34
C GLN A 120 16.24 -11.59 10.46
N ASP A 121 16.86 -11.47 11.64
CA ASP A 121 16.63 -12.36 12.77
C ASP A 121 15.51 -11.85 13.69
N ILE A 122 15.17 -10.57 13.60
CA ILE A 122 14.10 -9.97 14.40
C ILE A 122 12.76 -10.64 14.03
N PRO A 123 11.98 -11.15 15.01
CA PRO A 123 10.71 -11.83 14.75
C PRO A 123 9.77 -11.07 13.84
N PHE A 124 9.67 -9.75 14.03
CA PHE A 124 8.87 -8.86 13.16
C PHE A 124 9.22 -9.02 11.67
N TYR A 125 10.49 -9.15 11.29
CA TYR A 125 10.91 -9.31 9.90
C TYR A 125 10.96 -10.76 9.43
N LYS A 126 11.39 -11.67 10.30
CA LYS A 126 11.70 -13.06 9.98
C LYS A 126 10.49 -13.86 9.45
N VAL A 127 9.31 -13.59 10.00
CA VAL A 127 8.06 -14.30 9.68
C VAL A 127 7.41 -13.76 8.40
N GLN A 128 7.74 -12.54 8.01
CA GLN A 128 7.19 -11.88 6.82
C GLN A 128 7.77 -12.44 5.52
N LYS A 129 7.01 -12.30 4.43
CA LYS A 129 7.44 -12.57 3.06
C LYS A 129 7.41 -11.27 2.26
N ARG A 130 8.50 -10.52 2.34
CA ARG A 130 8.58 -9.14 1.89
C ARG A 130 9.06 -9.03 0.44
N HIS A 131 8.14 -9.08 -0.51
CA HIS A 131 8.43 -8.95 -1.94
C HIS A 131 8.41 -7.50 -2.44
N LEU A 132 7.52 -6.68 -1.88
CA LEU A 132 7.41 -5.25 -2.21
C LEU A 132 8.21 -4.39 -1.22
N LEU A 133 8.00 -4.59 0.08
CA LEU A 133 8.68 -3.79 1.11
C LEU A 133 10.15 -4.19 1.33
N GLY A 134 10.56 -5.38 0.89
CA GLY A 134 11.92 -5.89 1.08
C GLY A 134 13.00 -5.06 0.41
N ASN A 135 12.67 -4.34 -0.67
CA ASN A 135 13.61 -3.50 -1.41
C ASN A 135 13.75 -2.09 -0.81
N ASN A 136 12.81 -1.64 0.03
CA ASN A 136 12.84 -0.29 0.58
C ASN A 136 14.16 0.09 1.27
N PRO A 137 14.83 -0.78 2.05
CA PRO A 137 16.10 -0.43 2.68
C PRO A 137 17.27 -0.20 1.70
N PHE A 138 17.12 -0.59 0.44
CA PHE A 138 18.18 -0.50 -0.58
C PHE A 138 17.96 0.63 -1.57
N ILE A 139 16.82 1.31 -1.55
CA ILE A 139 16.43 2.31 -2.55
C ILE A 139 16.29 3.68 -1.90
N ASP A 140 17.08 4.64 -2.38
CA ASP A 140 16.74 6.05 -2.25
C ASP A 140 15.67 6.38 -3.29
N PRO A 141 14.42 6.72 -2.89
CA PRO A 141 13.33 6.96 -3.83
C PRO A 141 13.53 8.16 -4.77
N THR A 142 14.55 8.97 -4.51
CA THR A 142 14.94 10.12 -5.33
C THR A 142 16.07 9.80 -6.32
N ASN A 143 16.58 8.55 -6.31
CA ASN A 143 17.70 8.11 -7.15
C ASN A 143 17.31 6.86 -7.96
N ILE A 144 17.03 7.04 -9.25
CA ILE A 144 16.67 5.94 -10.16
C ILE A 144 17.77 4.88 -10.31
N ASP A 145 19.06 5.25 -10.14
CA ASP A 145 20.17 4.29 -10.23
C ASP A 145 20.01 3.16 -9.19
N ASP A 146 19.46 3.45 -8.00
CA ASP A 146 19.19 2.42 -6.99
C ASP A 146 18.11 1.42 -7.44
N TYR A 147 17.03 1.90 -8.06
CA TYR A 147 16.01 1.03 -8.61
C TYR A 147 16.53 0.19 -9.78
N LEU A 148 17.32 0.80 -10.68
CA LEU A 148 17.97 0.09 -11.77
C LEU A 148 18.92 -0.99 -11.25
N ALA A 149 19.69 -0.73 -10.20
CA ALA A 149 20.58 -1.72 -9.57
C ALA A 149 19.84 -2.86 -8.85
N MET A 150 18.51 -2.79 -8.76
CA MET A 150 17.61 -3.83 -8.25
C MET A 150 16.75 -4.43 -9.39
N ASP A 151 17.29 -4.53 -10.58
CA ASP A 151 16.66 -5.06 -11.80
C ASP A 151 15.47 -4.23 -12.30
N GLY A 152 15.36 -2.96 -11.88
CA GLY A 152 14.30 -2.06 -12.29
C GLY A 152 14.23 -1.87 -13.80
N TYR A 153 13.00 -1.81 -14.33
CA TYR A 153 12.66 -1.69 -15.76
C TYR A 153 13.09 -2.87 -16.67
N LEU A 154 13.78 -3.90 -16.14
CA LEU A 154 14.06 -5.10 -16.93
C LEU A 154 12.76 -5.87 -17.24
N SER A 155 11.79 -5.85 -16.34
CA SER A 155 10.48 -6.45 -16.57
C SER A 155 9.71 -5.73 -17.66
N LEU A 156 9.82 -4.40 -17.74
CA LEU A 156 9.26 -3.63 -18.85
C LEU A 156 9.88 -4.05 -20.18
N ALA A 157 11.23 -4.19 -20.25
CA ALA A 157 11.89 -4.63 -21.46
C ALA A 157 11.50 -6.07 -21.89
N LYS A 158 11.20 -6.95 -20.93
CA LYS A 158 10.60 -8.28 -21.19
C LYS A 158 9.18 -8.15 -21.73
N ALA A 159 8.35 -7.34 -21.09
CA ALA A 159 6.94 -7.15 -21.47
C ALA A 159 6.79 -6.59 -22.88
N LEU A 160 7.62 -5.65 -23.30
CA LEU A 160 7.57 -5.06 -24.63
C LEU A 160 7.99 -6.03 -25.78
N LYS A 161 8.53 -7.21 -25.44
CA LYS A 161 8.93 -8.25 -26.42
C LYS A 161 7.84 -9.33 -26.61
N ILE A 162 6.82 -9.35 -25.79
CA ILE A 162 5.71 -10.31 -25.86
C ILE A 162 4.41 -9.59 -26.23
N SER A 163 3.42 -10.36 -26.67
CA SER A 163 2.15 -9.77 -27.07
C SER A 163 1.38 -9.21 -25.86
N GLN A 164 0.57 -8.20 -26.10
CA GLN A 164 -0.31 -7.60 -25.10
C GLN A 164 -1.26 -8.64 -24.47
N ASP A 165 -1.80 -9.56 -25.28
CA ASP A 165 -2.69 -10.61 -24.80
C ASP A 165 -1.96 -11.63 -23.93
N GLU A 166 -0.70 -11.94 -24.24
CA GLU A 166 0.16 -12.82 -23.42
C GLU A 166 0.45 -12.20 -22.05
N ILE A 167 0.68 -10.88 -21.97
CA ILE A 167 0.84 -10.19 -20.69
C ILE A 167 -0.44 -10.33 -19.84
N ILE A 168 -1.61 -10.10 -20.46
CA ILE A 168 -2.89 -10.23 -19.76
C ILE A 168 -3.09 -11.67 -19.26
N GLU A 169 -2.73 -12.65 -20.08
CA GLU A 169 -2.84 -14.06 -19.68
C GLU A 169 -1.88 -14.41 -18.52
N ASN A 170 -0.66 -13.89 -18.54
CA ASN A 170 0.27 -14.03 -17.41
C ASN A 170 -0.32 -13.47 -16.11
N ILE A 171 -0.96 -12.29 -16.14
CA ILE A 171 -1.60 -11.69 -14.96
C ILE A 171 -2.82 -12.50 -14.52
N LYS A 172 -3.59 -13.10 -15.45
CA LYS A 172 -4.70 -14.01 -15.13
C LYS A 172 -4.19 -15.29 -14.46
N ASN A 173 -3.16 -15.91 -15.01
CA ASN A 173 -2.56 -17.15 -14.50
C ASN A 173 -1.86 -16.93 -13.15
N ALA A 174 -1.29 -15.74 -12.91
CA ALA A 174 -0.79 -15.34 -11.60
C ALA A 174 -1.89 -15.27 -10.53
N GLY A 175 -3.15 -15.08 -10.94
CA GLY A 175 -4.28 -14.96 -10.01
C GLY A 175 -4.24 -13.68 -9.16
N LEU A 176 -3.57 -12.62 -9.65
CA LEU A 176 -3.52 -11.34 -8.95
C LEU A 176 -4.91 -10.74 -8.82
N ARG A 177 -5.37 -10.54 -7.58
CA ARG A 177 -6.58 -9.79 -7.25
C ARG A 177 -6.22 -8.35 -6.85
N GLY A 178 -7.08 -7.40 -7.15
CA GLY A 178 -6.88 -5.98 -6.82
C GLY A 178 -6.67 -5.78 -5.31
N ARG A 179 -5.61 -5.04 -4.95
CA ARG A 179 -5.18 -4.80 -3.55
C ARG A 179 -5.88 -3.63 -2.85
N GLY A 180 -6.73 -2.89 -3.57
CA GLY A 180 -7.48 -1.75 -3.03
C GLY A 180 -8.76 -2.10 -2.25
N GLY A 181 -9.02 -3.38 -1.94
CA GLY A 181 -10.11 -3.80 -1.04
C GLY A 181 -11.11 -4.78 -1.62
N ALA A 182 -11.64 -4.52 -2.81
CA ALA A 182 -12.69 -5.36 -3.43
C ALA A 182 -12.18 -6.71 -3.98
N GLY A 183 -10.87 -6.85 -4.20
CA GLY A 183 -10.26 -8.10 -4.65
C GLY A 183 -10.72 -8.59 -6.03
N PHE A 184 -11.15 -7.70 -6.94
CA PHE A 184 -11.54 -8.10 -8.29
C PHE A 184 -10.32 -8.63 -9.06
N PRO A 185 -10.42 -9.73 -9.86
CA PRO A 185 -9.30 -10.29 -10.60
C PRO A 185 -8.71 -9.29 -11.61
N THR A 186 -7.43 -8.94 -11.41
CA THR A 186 -6.75 -7.87 -12.18
C THR A 186 -6.67 -8.20 -13.67
N GLY A 187 -6.25 -9.42 -14.02
CA GLY A 187 -6.14 -9.83 -15.42
C GLY A 187 -7.49 -9.83 -16.16
N LYS A 188 -8.60 -10.18 -15.48
CA LYS A 188 -9.94 -10.09 -16.04
C LYS A 188 -10.34 -8.63 -16.30
N LYS A 189 -10.01 -7.72 -15.38
CA LYS A 189 -10.26 -6.28 -15.55
C LYS A 189 -9.48 -5.72 -16.75
N TRP A 190 -8.23 -6.13 -16.91
CA TRP A 190 -7.39 -5.74 -18.04
C TRP A 190 -7.90 -6.28 -19.36
N GLU A 191 -8.33 -7.53 -19.41
CA GLU A 191 -8.96 -8.14 -20.61
C GLU A 191 -10.20 -7.36 -21.05
N MET A 192 -11.07 -6.98 -20.09
CA MET A 192 -12.26 -6.17 -20.38
C MET A 192 -11.86 -4.78 -20.91
N ALA A 193 -10.88 -4.12 -20.29
CA ALA A 193 -10.40 -2.81 -20.71
C ALA A 193 -9.79 -2.86 -22.13
N ARG A 194 -8.97 -3.89 -22.43
CA ARG A 194 -8.37 -4.10 -23.75
C ARG A 194 -9.42 -4.32 -24.84
N LYS A 195 -10.43 -5.16 -24.57
CA LYS A 195 -11.54 -5.36 -25.51
C LYS A 195 -12.23 -4.07 -25.89
N GLN A 196 -12.43 -3.17 -24.92
CA GLN A 196 -12.99 -1.84 -25.17
C GLN A 196 -12.02 -0.92 -25.93
N ALA A 197 -10.74 -0.90 -25.57
CA ALA A 197 -9.73 -0.11 -26.25
C ALA A 197 -9.59 -0.50 -27.74
N VAL A 198 -9.66 -1.78 -28.05
CA VAL A 198 -9.58 -2.30 -29.43
C VAL A 198 -10.86 -2.04 -30.22
N SER A 199 -12.04 -2.13 -29.58
CA SER A 199 -13.33 -1.89 -30.24
C SER A 199 -13.64 -0.42 -30.51
N CYS A 200 -13.09 0.49 -29.72
CA CYS A 200 -13.10 1.92 -30.02
C CYS A 200 -12.01 2.18 -31.07
N GLN A 201 -12.30 2.92 -32.14
CA GLN A 201 -11.38 3.19 -33.27
C GLN A 201 -9.90 3.31 -32.84
N PRO A 202 -8.92 2.85 -33.66
CA PRO A 202 -7.49 2.77 -33.29
C PRO A 202 -6.84 4.08 -32.81
N SER A 203 -7.51 5.23 -32.99
CA SER A 203 -7.09 6.56 -32.52
C SER A 203 -7.77 6.99 -31.21
N ALA A 204 -8.59 6.12 -30.59
CA ALA A 204 -9.29 6.50 -29.37
C ALA A 204 -8.34 6.44 -28.17
N VAL A 205 -8.21 7.56 -27.46
CA VAL A 205 -7.47 7.64 -26.18
C VAL A 205 -8.14 6.72 -25.17
N SER A 206 -7.35 5.88 -24.50
CA SER A 206 -7.76 5.14 -23.33
C SER A 206 -6.83 5.44 -22.15
N TYR A 207 -7.35 5.31 -20.93
CA TYR A 207 -6.65 5.73 -19.74
C TYR A 207 -6.38 4.57 -18.78
N ILE A 208 -5.26 4.68 -18.06
CA ILE A 208 -5.08 3.92 -16.84
C ILE A 208 -4.93 4.86 -15.65
N ILE A 209 -5.41 4.43 -14.48
CA ILE A 209 -5.31 5.20 -13.25
C ILE A 209 -4.72 4.33 -12.14
N CYS A 210 -3.74 4.88 -11.46
CA CYS A 210 -3.28 4.40 -10.16
C CYS A 210 -4.11 5.10 -9.08
N ASN A 211 -4.94 4.34 -8.39
CA ASN A 211 -5.70 4.83 -7.25
C ASN A 211 -4.81 4.78 -6.01
N ALA A 212 -4.35 5.94 -5.58
CA ALA A 212 -3.60 6.17 -4.36
C ALA A 212 -4.39 7.03 -3.35
N ASP A 213 -5.74 7.00 -3.43
CA ASP A 213 -6.62 7.61 -2.42
C ASP A 213 -6.81 6.65 -1.24
N GLU A 214 -5.78 6.53 -0.43
CA GLU A 214 -5.74 5.70 0.77
C GLU A 214 -6.31 6.49 1.96
N GLY A 215 -7.61 6.40 2.15
CA GLY A 215 -8.33 7.19 3.14
C GLY A 215 -8.75 6.43 4.40
N ASP A 216 -8.54 5.12 4.48
CA ASP A 216 -8.91 4.29 5.64
C ASP A 216 -8.12 4.73 6.89
N PRO A 217 -8.78 4.98 8.04
CA PRO A 217 -8.08 5.24 9.29
C PRO A 217 -7.10 4.12 9.64
N GLY A 218 -5.83 4.49 9.86
CA GLY A 218 -4.76 3.54 10.19
C GLY A 218 -4.10 2.85 8.98
N ALA A 219 -4.57 3.07 7.75
CA ALA A 219 -3.94 2.54 6.53
C ALA A 219 -2.91 3.50 5.94
N TYR A 220 -1.71 3.00 5.59
CA TYR A 220 -0.62 3.79 4.99
C TYR A 220 0.35 2.95 4.15
N MET A 221 -0.09 1.80 3.64
CA MET A 221 0.73 0.92 2.82
C MET A 221 0.98 1.50 1.42
N ASP A 222 -0.04 2.06 0.78
CA ASP A 222 0.08 2.67 -0.55
C ASP A 222 0.98 3.91 -0.50
N ARG A 223 0.80 4.74 0.52
CA ARG A 223 1.69 5.86 0.81
C ARG A 223 3.15 5.41 0.94
N SER A 224 3.40 4.34 1.70
CA SER A 224 4.76 3.84 1.93
C SER A 224 5.42 3.31 0.65
N LEU A 225 4.66 2.68 -0.24
CA LEU A 225 5.16 2.25 -1.55
C LEU A 225 5.53 3.45 -2.43
N LEU A 226 4.68 4.48 -2.48
CA LEU A 226 4.96 5.70 -3.23
C LEU A 226 6.11 6.52 -2.65
N GLU A 227 6.28 6.51 -1.32
CA GLU A 227 7.40 7.18 -0.65
C GLU A 227 8.72 6.42 -0.82
N GLY A 228 8.71 5.08 -0.82
CA GLY A 228 9.91 4.26 -0.74
C GLY A 228 10.39 3.67 -2.07
N ASN A 229 9.45 3.32 -2.96
CA ASN A 229 9.79 2.70 -4.26
C ASN A 229 8.79 3.10 -5.35
N PRO A 230 8.68 4.40 -5.69
CA PRO A 230 7.73 4.89 -6.69
C PRO A 230 7.95 4.29 -8.09
N HIS A 231 9.20 3.95 -8.44
CA HIS A 231 9.51 3.37 -9.75
C HIS A 231 8.87 2.00 -9.97
N SER A 232 8.68 1.18 -8.92
CA SER A 232 7.98 -0.11 -9.05
C SER A 232 6.51 0.06 -9.48
N VAL A 233 5.87 1.11 -9.00
CA VAL A 233 4.50 1.47 -9.38
C VAL A 233 4.45 2.00 -10.80
N ILE A 234 5.39 2.88 -11.17
CA ILE A 234 5.50 3.46 -12.52
C ILE A 234 5.77 2.35 -13.55
N GLU A 235 6.72 1.45 -13.30
CA GLU A 235 7.01 0.32 -14.18
C GLU A 235 5.78 -0.57 -14.38
N GLY A 236 5.08 -0.91 -13.28
CA GLY A 236 3.83 -1.68 -13.35
C GLY A 236 2.74 -0.98 -14.16
N MET A 237 2.61 0.35 -14.04
CA MET A 237 1.69 1.14 -14.85
C MET A 237 2.06 1.12 -16.33
N ILE A 238 3.34 1.27 -16.70
CA ILE A 238 3.79 1.23 -18.10
C ILE A 238 3.46 -0.14 -18.72
N ILE A 239 3.77 -1.24 -18.01
CA ILE A 239 3.46 -2.60 -18.47
C ILE A 239 1.95 -2.78 -18.65
N GLY A 240 1.15 -2.34 -17.70
CA GLY A 240 -0.31 -2.42 -17.78
C GLY A 240 -0.90 -1.56 -18.88
N ALA A 241 -0.34 -0.36 -19.12
CA ALA A 241 -0.74 0.51 -20.21
C ALA A 241 -0.47 -0.15 -21.57
N TYR A 242 0.72 -0.72 -21.75
CA TYR A 242 1.05 -1.48 -22.95
C TYR A 242 0.10 -2.66 -23.15
N ALA A 243 -0.12 -3.46 -22.12
CA ALA A 243 -1.00 -4.64 -22.19
C ALA A 243 -2.45 -4.28 -22.58
N ILE A 244 -2.98 -3.18 -22.05
CA ILE A 244 -4.35 -2.72 -22.32
C ILE A 244 -4.45 -1.95 -23.66
N GLY A 245 -3.37 -1.29 -24.06
CA GLY A 245 -3.34 -0.35 -25.21
C GLY A 245 -3.72 1.06 -24.79
N ALA A 246 -3.41 1.45 -23.55
CA ALA A 246 -3.61 2.80 -23.06
C ALA A 246 -2.37 3.67 -23.32
N ASN A 247 -2.58 4.96 -23.59
CA ASN A 247 -1.50 5.89 -23.92
C ASN A 247 -1.35 7.06 -22.92
N GLU A 248 -2.22 7.16 -21.92
CA GLU A 248 -2.12 8.14 -20.85
C GLU A 248 -2.46 7.53 -19.50
N GLY A 249 -1.62 7.82 -18.51
CA GLY A 249 -1.76 7.36 -17.13
C GLY A 249 -1.97 8.52 -16.15
N TRP A 250 -2.69 8.23 -15.06
CA TRP A 250 -2.88 9.17 -13.96
C TRP A 250 -2.56 8.48 -12.62
N ILE A 251 -1.81 9.15 -11.75
CA ILE A 251 -1.67 8.77 -10.34
C ILE A 251 -2.54 9.74 -9.55
N TYR A 252 -3.63 9.23 -8.99
CA TYR A 252 -4.52 10.00 -8.12
C TYR A 252 -4.08 9.79 -6.68
N VAL A 253 -3.49 10.81 -6.08
CA VAL A 253 -2.87 10.76 -4.75
C VAL A 253 -3.47 11.84 -3.85
N ARG A 254 -3.63 11.53 -2.55
CA ARG A 254 -4.11 12.48 -1.54
C ARG A 254 -3.14 13.65 -1.38
N ASN A 255 -3.68 14.86 -1.23
CA ASN A 255 -2.86 16.06 -0.97
C ASN A 255 -2.15 15.98 0.40
N GLU A 256 -2.66 15.19 1.33
CA GLU A 256 -2.09 14.92 2.66
C GLU A 256 -0.84 14.03 2.63
N TYR A 257 -0.43 13.56 1.46
CA TYR A 257 0.77 12.76 1.25
C TYR A 257 1.88 13.53 0.52
N PRO A 258 2.38 14.67 1.08
CA PRO A 258 3.31 15.55 0.37
C PRO A 258 4.63 14.85 0.00
N LEU A 259 5.14 13.95 0.84
CA LEU A 259 6.37 13.19 0.57
C LEU A 259 6.16 12.21 -0.60
N ALA A 260 5.04 11.49 -0.63
CA ALA A 260 4.69 10.60 -1.73
C ALA A 260 4.57 11.38 -3.05
N VAL A 261 3.88 12.52 -3.04
CA VAL A 261 3.76 13.41 -4.22
C VAL A 261 5.15 13.87 -4.70
N LYS A 262 6.03 14.29 -3.78
CA LYS A 262 7.40 14.69 -4.10
C LYS A 262 8.17 13.57 -4.78
N ASN A 263 8.23 12.39 -4.15
CA ASN A 263 9.03 11.27 -4.63
C ASN A 263 8.49 10.71 -5.95
N VAL A 264 7.18 10.60 -6.12
CA VAL A 264 6.55 10.20 -7.38
C VAL A 264 6.82 11.22 -8.48
N SER A 265 6.79 12.54 -8.20
CA SER A 265 7.12 13.57 -9.19
C SER A 265 8.55 13.43 -9.69
N ILE A 266 9.51 13.26 -8.77
CA ILE A 266 10.92 13.01 -9.12
C ILE A 266 11.06 11.74 -9.97
N ALA A 267 10.42 10.65 -9.58
CA ALA A 267 10.50 9.39 -10.29
C ALA A 267 9.90 9.47 -11.71
N ILE A 268 8.79 10.18 -11.90
CA ILE A 268 8.21 10.42 -13.22
C ILE A 268 9.16 11.24 -14.10
N GLU A 269 9.78 12.29 -13.57
CA GLU A 269 10.76 13.09 -14.30
C GLU A 269 11.99 12.26 -14.71
N GLN A 270 12.55 11.48 -13.79
CA GLN A 270 13.67 10.57 -14.08
C GLN A 270 13.29 9.53 -15.15
N ALA A 271 12.09 8.98 -15.07
CA ALA A 271 11.59 8.03 -16.07
C ALA A 271 11.42 8.67 -17.45
N ARG A 272 10.99 9.93 -17.53
CA ARG A 272 10.91 10.70 -18.78
C ARG A 272 12.28 11.02 -19.36
N GLU A 273 13.20 11.48 -18.54
CA GLU A 273 14.58 11.80 -18.96
C GLU A 273 15.28 10.58 -19.55
N LEU A 274 15.12 9.40 -18.93
CA LEU A 274 15.72 8.17 -19.42
C LEU A 274 14.96 7.53 -20.59
N GLY A 275 13.71 7.92 -20.85
CA GLY A 275 12.91 7.41 -21.98
C GLY A 275 12.03 6.21 -21.63
N PHE A 276 11.80 5.94 -20.33
CA PHE A 276 10.78 4.97 -19.87
C PHE A 276 9.36 5.54 -19.96
N LEU A 277 9.22 6.86 -20.06
CA LEU A 277 7.97 7.56 -20.34
C LEU A 277 8.12 8.48 -21.55
N GLY A 278 7.01 8.76 -22.23
CA GLY A 278 6.94 9.62 -23.41
C GLY A 278 6.74 8.83 -24.69
N LYS A 279 7.53 9.13 -25.71
CA LYS A 279 7.41 8.56 -27.07
C LYS A 279 8.40 7.42 -27.28
N ASP A 280 7.95 6.40 -28.03
CA ASP A 280 8.76 5.29 -28.53
C ASP A 280 9.58 4.63 -27.42
N ILE A 281 8.90 4.17 -26.36
CA ILE A 281 9.54 3.58 -25.17
C ILE A 281 10.37 2.35 -25.58
N LEU A 282 11.67 2.40 -25.32
CA LEU A 282 12.64 1.36 -25.66
C LEU A 282 12.59 0.89 -27.14
N GLY A 283 12.21 1.81 -28.07
CA GLY A 283 12.14 1.49 -29.50
C GLY A 283 10.99 0.56 -29.90
N SER A 284 9.99 0.41 -29.06
CA SER A 284 8.84 -0.49 -29.27
C SER A 284 7.71 0.11 -30.09
N GLY A 285 7.78 1.41 -30.42
CA GLY A 285 6.68 2.16 -31.01
C GLY A 285 5.55 2.48 -30.03
N PHE A 286 5.69 2.15 -28.74
CA PHE A 286 4.71 2.41 -27.70
C PHE A 286 4.94 3.80 -27.07
N ASP A 287 3.87 4.59 -27.03
CA ASP A 287 3.83 5.91 -26.42
C ASP A 287 2.99 5.88 -25.14
N PHE A 288 3.55 6.33 -24.04
CA PHE A 288 2.81 6.43 -22.77
C PHE A 288 3.44 7.48 -21.85
N ASP A 289 2.60 8.27 -21.19
CA ASP A 289 3.04 9.22 -20.18
C ASP A 289 2.10 9.24 -18.97
N ILE A 290 2.61 9.70 -17.82
CA ILE A 290 1.90 9.70 -16.53
C ILE A 290 1.76 11.13 -16.02
N ARG A 291 0.55 11.48 -15.53
CA ARG A 291 0.25 12.73 -14.83
C ARG A 291 -0.14 12.45 -13.37
N ILE A 292 0.04 13.42 -12.51
CA ILE A 292 -0.40 13.37 -11.11
C ILE A 292 -1.65 14.22 -10.95
N ALA A 293 -2.70 13.63 -10.37
CA ALA A 293 -3.87 14.33 -9.87
C ALA A 293 -3.87 14.30 -8.33
N ARG A 294 -3.99 15.47 -7.70
CA ARG A 294 -4.05 15.59 -6.24
C ARG A 294 -5.49 15.64 -5.79
N GLY A 295 -5.90 14.67 -4.98
CA GLY A 295 -7.21 14.64 -4.34
C GLY A 295 -7.26 15.57 -3.14
N ALA A 296 -8.45 16.13 -2.87
CA ALA A 296 -8.68 17.01 -1.71
C ALA A 296 -8.89 16.23 -0.39
N GLY A 297 -8.54 14.95 -0.33
CA GLY A 297 -8.58 14.14 0.89
C GLY A 297 -9.90 13.47 1.21
N ALA A 298 -10.92 13.58 0.37
CA ALA A 298 -12.21 12.94 0.60
C ALA A 298 -12.15 11.41 0.39
N PHE A 299 -12.44 10.64 1.42
CA PHE A 299 -12.46 9.16 1.39
C PHE A 299 -13.33 8.57 0.26
N VAL A 300 -14.47 9.23 -0.03
CA VAL A 300 -15.36 8.80 -1.12
C VAL A 300 -14.68 8.80 -2.50
N CYS A 301 -13.59 9.58 -2.68
CA CYS A 301 -12.84 9.61 -3.93
C CYS A 301 -12.00 8.35 -4.18
N GLY A 302 -11.87 7.44 -3.20
CA GLY A 302 -11.37 6.08 -3.40
C GLY A 302 -12.30 5.21 -4.26
N GLU A 303 -13.60 5.54 -4.36
CA GLU A 303 -14.54 4.88 -5.27
C GLU A 303 -14.25 5.30 -6.73
N GLU A 304 -14.17 4.31 -7.64
CA GLU A 304 -13.68 4.48 -9.01
C GLU A 304 -14.36 5.65 -9.77
N THR A 305 -15.68 5.79 -9.67
CA THR A 305 -16.42 6.82 -10.41
C THR A 305 -16.33 8.19 -9.75
N ALA A 306 -16.21 8.25 -8.43
CA ALA A 306 -15.95 9.49 -7.69
C ALA A 306 -14.54 10.02 -7.97
N LEU A 307 -13.55 9.13 -8.01
CA LEU A 307 -12.17 9.44 -8.39
C LEU A 307 -12.10 10.06 -9.79
N ILE A 308 -12.78 9.46 -10.78
CA ILE A 308 -12.86 10.00 -12.14
C ILE A 308 -13.47 11.41 -12.14
N GLN A 309 -14.58 11.61 -11.41
CA GLN A 309 -15.19 12.94 -11.29
C GLN A 309 -14.21 13.96 -10.72
N SER A 310 -13.42 13.57 -9.72
CA SER A 310 -12.42 14.45 -9.11
C SER A 310 -11.31 14.82 -10.10
N ILE A 311 -10.78 13.89 -10.88
CA ILE A 311 -9.78 14.18 -11.93
C ILE A 311 -10.37 15.13 -13.00
N GLU A 312 -11.65 14.96 -13.32
CA GLU A 312 -12.37 15.84 -14.26
C GLU A 312 -12.68 17.25 -13.69
N GLY A 313 -12.23 17.57 -12.47
CA GLY A 313 -12.51 18.85 -11.81
C GLY A 313 -13.95 19.02 -11.33
N LYS A 314 -14.70 17.91 -11.19
CA LYS A 314 -16.07 17.89 -10.72
C LYS A 314 -16.12 17.46 -9.27
N ARG A 315 -17.29 17.62 -8.61
CA ARG A 315 -17.51 17.08 -7.28
C ARG A 315 -17.30 15.56 -7.29
N GLY A 316 -16.41 15.06 -6.42
CA GLY A 316 -16.16 13.63 -6.22
C GLY A 316 -17.37 12.93 -5.63
N SER A 317 -18.29 12.51 -6.47
CA SER A 317 -19.49 11.76 -6.05
C SER A 317 -19.70 10.56 -6.96
N PRO A 318 -20.05 9.38 -6.40
CA PRO A 318 -20.22 8.16 -7.17
C PRO A 318 -21.32 8.27 -8.24
N LYS A 319 -21.10 7.63 -9.38
CA LYS A 319 -22.09 7.44 -10.44
C LYS A 319 -22.68 6.03 -10.39
N GLN A 320 -23.89 5.91 -10.92
CA GLN A 320 -24.51 4.60 -11.14
C GLN A 320 -23.74 3.80 -12.19
N ARG A 321 -23.61 2.53 -11.99
CA ARG A 321 -23.04 1.56 -12.94
C ARG A 321 -24.15 0.56 -13.35
N PRO A 322 -24.22 0.06 -14.60
CA PRO A 322 -23.41 0.43 -15.78
C PRO A 322 -23.70 1.86 -16.30
N PRO A 323 -22.82 2.46 -17.18
CA PRO A 323 -21.59 1.87 -17.71
C PRO A 323 -20.47 1.81 -16.67
N TYR A 324 -19.61 0.82 -16.79
CA TYR A 324 -18.41 0.69 -15.96
C TYR A 324 -17.28 1.58 -16.47
N PRO A 325 -16.29 1.97 -15.64
CA PRO A 325 -15.14 2.78 -16.08
C PRO A 325 -14.38 2.20 -17.27
N VAL A 326 -14.29 0.88 -17.38
CA VAL A 326 -13.66 0.20 -18.52
C VAL A 326 -14.38 0.45 -19.85
N GLU A 327 -15.67 0.81 -19.81
CA GLU A 327 -16.50 1.17 -20.97
C GLU A 327 -16.54 2.69 -21.17
N LYS A 328 -16.81 3.43 -20.08
CA LYS A 328 -16.99 4.89 -20.11
C LYS A 328 -16.49 5.51 -18.80
N GLY A 329 -15.19 5.74 -18.73
CA GLY A 329 -14.49 6.29 -17.56
C GLY A 329 -14.08 7.76 -17.75
N LEU A 330 -12.79 8.05 -17.55
CA LEU A 330 -12.21 9.39 -17.58
C LEU A 330 -12.47 10.06 -18.94
N PHE A 331 -13.01 11.28 -18.91
CA PHE A 331 -13.44 12.05 -20.10
C PHE A 331 -14.32 11.25 -21.07
N GLY A 332 -15.09 10.30 -20.53
CA GLY A 332 -15.98 9.45 -21.31
C GLY A 332 -15.29 8.37 -22.14
N LYS A 333 -14.02 8.06 -21.87
CA LYS A 333 -13.20 7.07 -22.58
C LYS A 333 -12.97 5.83 -21.73
N PRO A 334 -12.63 4.68 -22.35
CA PRO A 334 -12.26 3.47 -21.62
C PRO A 334 -11.16 3.74 -20.60
N THR A 335 -11.35 3.31 -19.36
CA THR A 335 -10.42 3.59 -18.27
C THR A 335 -10.26 2.38 -17.35
N ASN A 336 -9.02 1.90 -17.18
CA ASN A 336 -8.71 0.89 -16.17
C ASN A 336 -8.15 1.56 -14.91
N ILE A 337 -8.65 1.16 -13.73
CA ILE A 337 -8.23 1.70 -12.44
C ILE A 337 -7.72 0.55 -11.57
N ASN A 338 -6.49 0.65 -11.09
CA ASN A 338 -5.92 -0.27 -10.11
C ASN A 338 -5.27 0.50 -8.95
N ASN A 339 -5.25 -0.13 -7.79
CA ASN A 339 -4.59 0.38 -6.59
C ASN A 339 -3.05 0.35 -6.71
N VAL A 340 -2.34 1.12 -5.89
CA VAL A 340 -0.86 1.24 -5.85
C VAL A 340 -0.19 -0.12 -5.68
N GLU A 341 -0.57 -0.89 -4.66
CA GLU A 341 0.03 -2.20 -4.37
C GLU A 341 -0.24 -3.19 -5.52
N THR A 342 -1.38 -3.07 -6.21
CA THR A 342 -1.66 -3.87 -7.39
C THR A 342 -0.65 -3.58 -8.51
N TRP A 343 -0.39 -2.30 -8.81
CA TRP A 343 0.59 -1.91 -9.81
C TRP A 343 2.01 -2.36 -9.46
N ALA A 344 2.41 -2.21 -8.20
CA ALA A 344 3.75 -2.61 -7.74
C ALA A 344 4.03 -4.12 -7.88
N ASN A 345 3.01 -4.98 -7.91
CA ASN A 345 3.17 -6.43 -8.11
C ASN A 345 3.43 -6.82 -9.57
N ILE A 346 3.11 -5.97 -10.54
CA ILE A 346 3.11 -6.33 -11.97
C ILE A 346 4.52 -6.68 -12.47
N SER A 347 5.50 -5.83 -12.19
CA SER A 347 6.89 -6.06 -12.62
C SER A 347 7.44 -7.40 -12.10
N GLN A 348 7.14 -7.75 -10.85
CA GLN A 348 7.59 -9.02 -10.26
C GLN A 348 6.92 -10.25 -10.90
N ILE A 349 5.65 -10.14 -11.29
CA ILE A 349 4.95 -11.22 -11.99
C ILE A 349 5.56 -11.43 -13.38
N ILE A 350 5.88 -10.36 -14.10
CA ILE A 350 6.52 -10.44 -15.41
C ILE A 350 7.96 -10.96 -15.31
N ASP A 351 8.67 -10.60 -14.24
CA ASP A 351 10.04 -11.05 -14.02
C ASP A 351 10.12 -12.53 -13.64
N LYS A 352 9.40 -12.92 -12.58
CA LYS A 352 9.52 -14.23 -11.93
C LYS A 352 8.53 -15.27 -12.47
N GLY A 353 7.54 -14.81 -13.25
CA GLY A 353 6.51 -15.66 -13.85
C GLY A 353 5.24 -15.80 -13.01
N ALA A 354 4.15 -16.15 -13.70
CA ALA A 354 2.82 -16.33 -13.09
C ALA A 354 2.81 -17.49 -12.06
N GLU A 355 3.51 -18.57 -12.32
CA GLU A 355 3.60 -19.74 -11.42
C GLU A 355 4.24 -19.39 -10.09
N TRP A 356 5.32 -18.60 -10.12
CA TRP A 356 5.95 -18.11 -8.90
C TRP A 356 4.96 -17.34 -8.02
N PHE A 357 4.22 -16.40 -8.60
CA PHE A 357 3.26 -15.60 -7.83
C PHE A 357 2.09 -16.44 -7.33
N SER A 358 1.55 -17.32 -8.18
CA SER A 358 0.42 -18.19 -7.85
C SER A 358 0.77 -19.30 -6.85
N SER A 359 2.05 -19.63 -6.66
CA SER A 359 2.53 -20.56 -5.63
C SER A 359 2.46 -19.98 -4.21
N ILE A 360 2.27 -18.66 -4.08
CA ILE A 360 2.15 -17.97 -2.80
C ILE A 360 0.68 -17.70 -2.53
N GLY A 361 0.23 -17.90 -1.30
CA GLY A 361 -1.14 -17.62 -0.88
C GLY A 361 -2.06 -18.84 -0.87
N THR A 362 -3.37 -18.59 -0.92
CA THR A 362 -4.43 -19.64 -0.88
C THR A 362 -4.87 -20.03 -2.29
N GLY A 363 -5.84 -20.95 -2.39
CA GLY A 363 -6.42 -21.37 -3.68
C GLY A 363 -6.99 -20.22 -4.50
N THR A 364 -7.62 -19.24 -3.84
CA THR A 364 -8.36 -18.13 -4.47
C THR A 364 -7.73 -16.76 -4.28
N SER A 365 -6.78 -16.62 -3.35
CA SER A 365 -6.11 -15.35 -3.04
C SER A 365 -4.59 -15.56 -3.11
N LYS A 366 -4.00 -15.11 -4.22
CA LYS A 366 -2.60 -15.35 -4.56
C LYS A 366 -1.68 -14.18 -4.19
N GLY A 367 -0.39 -14.51 -3.99
CA GLY A 367 0.66 -13.54 -3.68
C GLY A 367 0.69 -13.13 -2.21
N THR A 368 1.38 -12.02 -1.96
CA THR A 368 1.44 -11.35 -0.65
C THR A 368 0.44 -10.22 -0.55
N LYS A 369 0.22 -9.75 0.68
CA LYS A 369 -0.52 -8.51 0.98
C LYS A 369 0.22 -7.72 2.04
N ILE A 370 0.28 -6.41 1.84
CA ILE A 370 0.79 -5.50 2.87
C ILE A 370 -0.36 -5.10 3.78
N PHE A 371 -0.15 -5.21 5.09
CA PHE A 371 -1.07 -4.74 6.12
C PHE A 371 -0.43 -3.65 6.97
N SER A 372 -1.21 -2.65 7.35
CA SER A 372 -0.85 -1.76 8.45
C SER A 372 -1.37 -2.35 9.76
N LEU A 373 -0.46 -2.93 10.54
CA LEU A 373 -0.75 -3.51 11.84
C LEU A 373 -0.60 -2.43 12.91
N VAL A 374 -1.72 -2.00 13.48
CA VAL A 374 -1.80 -0.85 14.40
C VAL A 374 -2.74 -1.13 15.56
N GLY A 375 -2.83 -0.20 16.51
CA GLY A 375 -3.69 -0.29 17.70
C GLY A 375 -2.97 -0.92 18.87
N LYS A 376 -3.63 -1.85 19.57
CA LYS A 376 -3.12 -2.50 20.78
C LYS A 376 -2.27 -3.73 20.46
N VAL A 377 -1.14 -3.50 19.80
CA VAL A 377 -0.14 -4.53 19.46
C VAL A 377 1.25 -4.01 19.77
N LYS A 378 2.16 -4.88 20.24
CA LYS A 378 3.51 -4.47 20.69
C LYS A 378 4.35 -3.90 19.54
N ASN A 379 4.38 -4.58 18.40
CA ASN A 379 5.18 -4.20 17.24
C ASN A 379 4.26 -3.62 16.16
N THR A 380 4.02 -2.31 16.20
CA THR A 380 3.24 -1.63 15.15
C THR A 380 4.06 -1.42 13.89
N GLY A 381 3.42 -1.58 12.72
CA GLY A 381 4.12 -1.33 11.47
C GLY A 381 3.41 -1.83 10.22
N LEU A 382 4.13 -1.77 9.10
CA LEU A 382 3.73 -2.40 7.84
C LEU A 382 4.27 -3.82 7.78
N VAL A 383 3.38 -4.77 7.61
CA VAL A 383 3.73 -6.19 7.52
C VAL A 383 3.31 -6.75 6.17
N GLU A 384 4.23 -7.36 5.44
CA GLU A 384 3.94 -8.02 4.18
C GLU A 384 3.98 -9.53 4.38
N VAL A 385 2.82 -10.16 4.24
CA VAL A 385 2.63 -11.57 4.53
C VAL A 385 1.98 -12.30 3.35
N PRO A 386 2.22 -13.62 3.20
CA PRO A 386 1.50 -14.40 2.21
C PRO A 386 -0.01 -14.40 2.54
N MET A 387 -0.84 -14.29 1.52
CA MET A 387 -2.28 -14.52 1.68
C MET A 387 -2.52 -15.89 2.32
N GLY A 388 -3.44 -15.96 3.30
CA GLY A 388 -3.73 -17.18 4.02
C GLY A 388 -2.96 -17.38 5.33
N MET A 389 -2.00 -16.51 5.68
CA MET A 389 -1.50 -16.44 7.04
C MET A 389 -2.66 -16.14 7.99
N THR A 390 -2.69 -16.74 9.16
CA THR A 390 -3.79 -16.53 10.10
C THR A 390 -3.70 -15.18 10.81
N LEU A 391 -4.83 -14.65 11.27
CA LEU A 391 -4.84 -13.42 12.08
C LEU A 391 -3.99 -13.60 13.35
N ARG A 392 -3.96 -14.81 13.92
CA ARG A 392 -3.12 -15.14 15.08
C ARG A 392 -1.64 -14.95 14.77
N GLU A 393 -1.15 -15.56 13.69
CA GLU A 393 0.24 -15.43 13.27
C GLU A 393 0.62 -13.97 13.01
N VAL A 394 -0.25 -13.20 12.33
CA VAL A 394 0.01 -11.77 12.07
C VAL A 394 0.09 -10.96 13.36
N ILE A 395 -0.82 -11.16 14.31
CA ILE A 395 -0.91 -10.35 15.53
C ILE A 395 0.12 -10.77 16.57
N PHE A 396 0.35 -12.08 16.74
CA PHE A 396 1.20 -12.58 17.81
C PHE A 396 2.63 -12.88 17.35
N ASP A 397 2.82 -13.58 16.21
CA ASP A 397 4.16 -13.97 15.79
C ASP A 397 4.90 -12.80 15.11
N VAL A 398 4.20 -11.98 14.30
CA VAL A 398 4.78 -10.78 13.71
C VAL A 398 4.64 -9.58 14.65
N GLY A 399 3.44 -9.32 15.15
CA GLY A 399 3.10 -8.16 15.99
C GLY A 399 3.56 -8.27 17.44
N GLY A 400 4.04 -9.43 17.89
CA GLY A 400 4.50 -9.66 19.27
C GLY A 400 3.39 -9.67 20.33
N GLY A 401 2.12 -9.78 19.91
CA GLY A 401 0.96 -9.87 20.80
C GLY A 401 0.54 -8.54 21.43
N ILE A 402 -0.31 -8.64 22.45
CA ILE A 402 -0.93 -7.49 23.11
C ILE A 402 0.02 -6.93 24.18
N PRO A 403 0.20 -5.60 24.29
CA PRO A 403 1.06 -5.00 25.30
C PRO A 403 0.49 -5.14 26.72
N ASP A 404 1.35 -4.91 27.72
CA ASP A 404 1.01 -4.79 29.14
C ASP A 404 0.32 -6.03 29.75
N GLY A 405 0.51 -7.22 29.16
CA GLY A 405 -0.10 -8.47 29.64
C GLY A 405 -1.61 -8.55 29.49
N LYS A 406 -2.22 -7.63 28.74
CA LYS A 406 -3.66 -7.62 28.47
C LYS A 406 -4.06 -8.72 27.49
N LYS A 407 -5.36 -9.03 27.49
CA LYS A 407 -5.93 -10.01 26.55
C LYS A 407 -6.34 -9.35 25.24
N PHE A 408 -6.21 -10.10 24.17
CA PHE A 408 -6.80 -9.75 22.88
C PHE A 408 -8.33 -9.76 22.98
N LYS A 409 -9.00 -8.80 22.35
CA LYS A 409 -10.46 -8.74 22.25
C LYS A 409 -10.94 -8.92 20.82
N ALA A 410 -10.46 -8.09 19.91
CA ALA A 410 -10.85 -8.11 18.50
C ALA A 410 -9.79 -7.48 17.62
N VAL A 411 -9.87 -7.73 16.32
CA VAL A 411 -9.16 -6.99 15.28
C VAL A 411 -10.15 -6.48 14.24
N GLN A 412 -10.09 -5.19 13.93
CA GLN A 412 -10.80 -4.59 12.81
C GLN A 412 -9.98 -4.79 11.54
N THR A 413 -10.58 -5.36 10.50
CA THR A 413 -9.98 -5.45 9.15
C THR A 413 -10.85 -4.71 8.15
N GLY A 414 -10.23 -4.17 7.09
CA GLY A 414 -10.94 -3.48 6.01
C GLY A 414 -11.38 -2.05 6.34
N GLY A 415 -10.82 -1.43 7.37
CA GLY A 415 -11.15 -0.06 7.76
C GLY A 415 -12.63 0.12 8.11
N PRO A 416 -13.20 1.32 7.87
CA PRO A 416 -14.61 1.62 8.18
C PRO A 416 -15.63 0.73 7.46
N SER A 417 -15.19 0.09 6.38
CA SER A 417 -16.02 -0.78 5.56
C SER A 417 -15.99 -2.25 5.99
N GLY A 418 -15.11 -2.61 6.92
CA GLY A 418 -14.96 -3.97 7.42
C GLY A 418 -15.66 -4.22 8.74
N GLY A 419 -15.34 -5.36 9.37
CA GLY A 419 -15.91 -5.79 10.64
C GLY A 419 -14.86 -6.10 11.69
N CYS A 420 -15.30 -6.16 12.94
CA CYS A 420 -14.48 -6.57 14.08
C CYS A 420 -14.49 -8.09 14.24
N ILE A 421 -13.33 -8.71 14.15
CA ILE A 421 -13.17 -10.16 14.24
C ILE A 421 -12.75 -10.53 15.68
N PRO A 422 -13.57 -11.29 16.42
CA PRO A 422 -13.32 -11.65 17.82
C PRO A 422 -12.28 -12.77 17.97
N GLU A 423 -11.79 -12.96 19.20
CA GLU A 423 -10.76 -13.95 19.58
C GLU A 423 -11.02 -15.37 19.04
N LYS A 424 -12.28 -15.82 19.10
CA LYS A 424 -12.67 -17.17 18.62
C LYS A 424 -12.40 -17.43 17.12
N LEU A 425 -12.12 -16.37 16.35
CA LEU A 425 -11.84 -16.42 14.91
C LEU A 425 -10.39 -16.04 14.56
N LEU A 426 -9.48 -16.00 15.55
CA LEU A 426 -8.07 -15.66 15.33
C LEU A 426 -7.33 -16.60 14.36
N ASP A 427 -7.78 -17.85 14.26
CA ASP A 427 -7.18 -18.83 13.35
C ASP A 427 -7.75 -18.75 11.91
N LEU A 428 -8.57 -17.71 11.65
CA LEU A 428 -9.07 -17.43 10.31
C LEU A 428 -7.90 -17.01 9.39
N PRO A 429 -7.77 -17.62 8.19
CA PRO A 429 -6.79 -17.17 7.21
C PRO A 429 -7.16 -15.78 6.69
N VAL A 430 -6.15 -14.93 6.54
CA VAL A 430 -6.31 -13.59 5.98
C VAL A 430 -6.32 -13.68 4.46
N ASP A 431 -7.52 -13.91 3.92
CA ASP A 431 -7.79 -13.88 2.49
C ASP A 431 -9.17 -13.26 2.19
N TYR A 432 -9.44 -12.93 0.91
CA TYR A 432 -10.66 -12.23 0.53
C TYR A 432 -11.93 -12.99 0.90
N ASP A 433 -11.94 -14.30 0.66
CA ASP A 433 -13.14 -15.11 0.80
C ASP A 433 -13.42 -15.45 2.27
N SER A 434 -12.37 -15.74 3.03
CA SER A 434 -12.48 -16.08 4.46
C SER A 434 -12.95 -14.90 5.30
N LEU A 435 -12.39 -13.70 5.07
CA LEU A 435 -12.81 -12.49 5.75
C LEU A 435 -14.27 -12.12 5.41
N THR A 436 -14.67 -12.26 4.15
CA THR A 436 -16.04 -11.95 3.72
C THR A 436 -17.06 -12.90 4.35
N LYS A 437 -16.74 -14.19 4.53
CA LYS A 437 -17.64 -15.18 5.17
C LYS A 437 -18.00 -14.86 6.61
N VAL A 438 -17.14 -14.12 7.32
CA VAL A 438 -17.37 -13.73 8.72
C VAL A 438 -17.89 -12.31 8.87
N GLY A 439 -18.36 -11.66 7.78
CA GLY A 439 -18.92 -10.32 7.81
C GLY A 439 -17.90 -9.19 7.83
N SER A 440 -16.60 -9.50 7.58
CA SER A 440 -15.56 -8.49 7.40
C SER A 440 -15.13 -8.41 5.94
N ILE A 441 -14.12 -7.60 5.64
CA ILE A 441 -13.49 -7.51 4.31
C ILE A 441 -11.98 -7.34 4.44
N MET A 442 -11.26 -7.63 3.37
CA MET A 442 -9.82 -7.36 3.27
C MET A 442 -9.53 -5.86 3.37
N GLY A 443 -10.35 -5.04 2.70
CA GLY A 443 -10.08 -3.62 2.54
C GLY A 443 -8.75 -3.35 1.86
N SER A 444 -8.21 -2.17 2.08
CA SER A 444 -6.87 -1.80 1.60
C SER A 444 -5.75 -2.51 2.37
N GLY A 445 -6.02 -3.05 3.56
CA GLY A 445 -5.07 -3.78 4.41
C GLY A 445 -4.88 -3.18 5.81
N GLY A 446 -5.81 -2.34 6.28
CA GLY A 446 -5.81 -1.86 7.67
C GLY A 446 -6.16 -3.01 8.64
N MET A 447 -5.36 -3.15 9.70
CA MET A 447 -5.60 -4.05 10.83
C MET A 447 -5.45 -3.28 12.13
N ILE A 448 -6.57 -3.03 12.83
CA ILE A 448 -6.59 -2.30 14.10
C ILE A 448 -6.85 -3.31 15.22
N VAL A 449 -5.83 -3.62 15.99
CA VAL A 449 -5.89 -4.58 17.11
C VAL A 449 -6.46 -3.91 18.36
N MET A 450 -7.31 -4.60 19.09
CA MET A 450 -8.02 -4.13 20.28
C MET A 450 -7.79 -5.08 21.46
N ASP A 451 -7.57 -4.49 22.63
CA ASP A 451 -7.44 -5.21 23.90
C ASP A 451 -8.77 -5.34 24.65
N GLU A 452 -8.76 -6.06 25.77
CA GLU A 452 -9.93 -6.29 26.63
C GLU A 452 -10.59 -5.02 27.15
N ASN A 453 -9.87 -3.91 27.24
CA ASN A 453 -10.39 -2.62 27.72
C ASN A 453 -11.07 -1.80 26.62
N THR A 454 -11.00 -2.21 25.38
CA THR A 454 -11.61 -1.50 24.26
C THR A 454 -13.15 -1.67 24.28
N CYS A 455 -13.89 -0.57 24.28
CA CYS A 455 -15.34 -0.59 24.15
C CYS A 455 -15.73 -0.76 22.68
N MET A 456 -16.42 -1.85 22.34
CA MET A 456 -16.80 -2.13 20.94
C MET A 456 -17.87 -1.17 20.42
N VAL A 457 -18.71 -0.64 21.31
CA VAL A 457 -19.74 0.37 20.94
C VAL A 457 -19.07 1.70 20.58
N ASP A 458 -18.02 2.10 21.33
CA ASP A 458 -17.22 3.29 20.97
C ASP A 458 -16.49 3.12 19.64
N VAL A 459 -16.02 1.91 19.34
CA VAL A 459 -15.41 1.59 18.02
C VAL A 459 -16.43 1.77 16.90
N ALA A 460 -17.66 1.25 17.08
CA ALA A 460 -18.73 1.43 16.10
C ALA A 460 -19.10 2.92 15.93
N LYS A 461 -19.18 3.67 17.05
CA LYS A 461 -19.41 5.11 17.06
C LYS A 461 -18.32 5.87 16.29
N TYR A 462 -17.04 5.52 16.52
CA TYR A 462 -15.92 6.13 15.82
C TYR A 462 -16.03 5.95 14.30
N PHE A 463 -16.30 4.74 13.83
CA PHE A 463 -16.44 4.48 12.40
C PHE A 463 -17.68 5.15 11.80
N LEU A 464 -18.79 5.17 12.50
CA LEU A 464 -20.00 5.88 12.03
C LEU A 464 -19.74 7.39 11.94
N THR A 465 -19.03 7.98 12.90
CA THR A 465 -18.65 9.40 12.86
C THR A 465 -17.79 9.69 11.62
N PHE A 466 -16.75 8.90 11.40
CA PHE A 466 -15.90 9.01 10.21
C PHE A 466 -16.72 8.89 8.92
N LEU A 467 -17.60 7.90 8.81
CA LEU A 467 -18.40 7.68 7.60
C LEU A 467 -19.47 8.76 7.39
N GLN A 468 -19.98 9.38 8.46
CA GLN A 468 -20.87 10.53 8.37
C GLN A 468 -20.15 11.73 7.77
N ASP A 469 -18.92 12.03 8.25
CA ASP A 469 -18.11 13.16 7.79
C ASP A 469 -17.66 12.97 6.33
N GLU A 470 -17.36 11.73 5.93
CA GLU A 470 -16.87 11.36 4.60
C GLU A 470 -17.99 11.08 3.58
N SER A 471 -19.25 11.07 3.99
CA SER A 471 -20.36 10.86 3.07
C SER A 471 -20.49 11.99 2.05
N CYS A 472 -20.55 11.65 0.76
CA CYS A 472 -20.81 12.65 -0.28
C CYS A 472 -22.22 13.26 -0.22
N GLY A 473 -23.12 12.71 0.61
CA GLY A 473 -24.49 13.19 0.83
C GLY A 473 -25.48 12.90 -0.31
N LYS A 474 -25.09 12.16 -1.35
CA LYS A 474 -25.94 11.92 -2.53
C LYS A 474 -27.14 11.03 -2.22
N CYS A 475 -26.95 9.90 -1.53
CA CYS A 475 -28.01 8.96 -1.17
C CYS A 475 -28.67 9.38 0.16
N LEU A 476 -30.00 9.41 0.20
CA LEU A 476 -30.74 9.73 1.42
C LEU A 476 -30.46 8.71 2.52
N SER A 477 -30.49 7.42 2.18
CA SER A 477 -30.22 6.31 3.10
C SER A 477 -28.81 6.40 3.72
N CYS A 478 -27.78 6.66 2.94
CA CYS A 478 -26.43 6.88 3.46
C CYS A 478 -26.38 8.13 4.36
N ARG A 479 -26.75 9.31 3.85
CA ARG A 479 -26.64 10.59 4.55
C ARG A 479 -27.43 10.63 5.86
N LYS A 480 -28.70 10.21 5.84
CA LYS A 480 -29.58 10.27 7.02
C LYS A 480 -29.55 8.99 7.83
N GLY A 481 -29.35 7.85 7.20
CA GLY A 481 -29.26 6.57 7.89
C GLY A 481 -28.01 6.48 8.78
N ILE A 482 -26.82 6.85 8.25
CA ILE A 482 -25.59 6.89 9.05
C ILE A 482 -25.74 7.87 10.22
N GLN A 483 -26.30 9.07 9.97
CA GLN A 483 -26.58 10.04 11.03
C GLN A 483 -27.45 9.44 12.13
N LYS A 484 -28.54 8.77 11.77
CA LYS A 484 -29.47 8.20 12.76
C LYS A 484 -28.86 7.01 13.50
N MET A 485 -28.10 6.15 12.82
CA MET A 485 -27.32 5.09 13.47
C MET A 485 -26.34 5.67 14.49
N LEU A 486 -25.63 6.75 14.14
CA LEU A 486 -24.69 7.42 15.03
C LEU A 486 -25.39 8.05 16.25
N GLU A 487 -26.57 8.65 16.09
CA GLU A 487 -27.38 9.16 17.20
C GLU A 487 -27.70 8.02 18.18
N ILE A 488 -28.23 6.90 17.70
CA ILE A 488 -28.57 5.73 18.54
C ILE A 488 -27.37 5.19 19.28
N VAL A 489 -26.25 4.97 18.56
CA VAL A 489 -25.01 4.45 19.17
C VAL A 489 -24.45 5.45 20.19
N THR A 490 -24.60 6.76 19.96
CA THR A 490 -24.20 7.80 20.91
C THR A 490 -25.04 7.74 22.18
N ASP A 491 -26.37 7.64 22.06
CA ASP A 491 -27.25 7.49 23.20
C ASP A 491 -26.91 6.24 24.03
N ILE A 492 -26.58 5.12 23.38
CA ILE A 492 -26.14 3.90 24.08
C ILE A 492 -24.84 4.16 24.86
N THR A 493 -23.82 4.82 24.25
CA THR A 493 -22.55 5.11 24.93
C THR A 493 -22.70 6.11 26.08
N GLU A 494 -23.72 6.95 26.06
CA GLU A 494 -24.03 7.92 27.12
C GLU A 494 -24.98 7.37 28.19
N GLY A 495 -25.38 6.11 28.12
CA GLY A 495 -26.30 5.47 29.07
C GLY A 495 -27.77 5.91 28.90
N LYS A 496 -28.13 6.48 27.76
CA LYS A 496 -29.47 6.90 27.39
C LYS A 496 -30.21 5.91 26.49
N GLY A 497 -29.51 4.89 26.01
CA GLY A 497 -30.02 3.87 25.10
C GLY A 497 -31.14 3.04 25.74
N LYS A 498 -32.07 2.58 24.90
CA LYS A 498 -33.17 1.70 25.26
C LYS A 498 -33.04 0.36 24.57
N GLU A 499 -33.68 -0.67 25.07
CA GLU A 499 -33.62 -2.01 24.49
C GLU A 499 -34.15 -2.05 23.06
N GLU A 500 -35.21 -1.27 22.78
CA GLU A 500 -35.83 -1.15 21.46
C GLU A 500 -34.89 -0.49 20.43
N ASP A 501 -33.89 0.26 20.89
CA ASP A 501 -32.92 0.91 20.01
C ASP A 501 -32.03 -0.10 19.27
N LEU A 502 -31.82 -1.29 19.84
CA LEU A 502 -31.02 -2.36 19.20
C LEU A 502 -31.70 -2.89 17.94
N GLU A 503 -33.03 -3.12 18.00
CA GLU A 503 -33.80 -3.59 16.85
C GLU A 503 -33.90 -2.48 15.79
N THR A 504 -34.20 -1.26 16.21
CA THR A 504 -34.23 -0.08 15.32
C THR A 504 -32.87 0.13 14.62
N LEU A 505 -31.77 0.00 15.36
CA LEU A 505 -30.41 0.15 14.81
C LEU A 505 -30.11 -0.93 13.77
N LYS A 506 -30.50 -2.16 14.02
CA LYS A 506 -30.34 -3.29 13.12
C LYS A 506 -31.13 -3.12 11.82
N ASP A 507 -32.41 -2.77 11.92
CA ASP A 507 -33.28 -2.55 10.77
C ASP A 507 -32.75 -1.40 9.91
N LEU A 508 -32.37 -0.29 10.54
CA LEU A 508 -31.79 0.87 9.87
C LEU A 508 -30.47 0.50 9.18
N ALA A 509 -29.64 -0.34 9.81
CA ALA A 509 -28.39 -0.83 9.24
C ALA A 509 -28.63 -1.57 7.91
N TYR A 510 -29.63 -2.45 7.85
CA TYR A 510 -29.97 -3.14 6.60
C TYR A 510 -30.53 -2.18 5.54
N VAL A 511 -31.37 -1.22 5.92
CA VAL A 511 -31.87 -0.21 4.98
C VAL A 511 -30.71 0.59 4.38
N VAL A 512 -29.76 1.05 5.19
CA VAL A 512 -28.57 1.79 4.70
C VAL A 512 -27.74 0.92 3.75
N LYS A 513 -27.51 -0.33 4.13
CA LYS A 513 -26.72 -1.29 3.34
C LYS A 513 -27.34 -1.54 1.96
N ASP A 514 -28.63 -1.84 1.91
CA ASP A 514 -29.29 -2.33 0.70
C ASP A 514 -29.69 -1.21 -0.28
N THR A 515 -29.84 0.03 0.22
CA THR A 515 -30.34 1.15 -0.60
C THR A 515 -29.31 2.23 -0.90
N SER A 516 -28.06 2.06 -0.44
CA SER A 516 -26.95 2.99 -0.77
C SER A 516 -26.34 2.69 -2.13
N LEU A 517 -25.91 3.74 -2.85
CA LEU A 517 -25.38 3.62 -4.21
C LEU A 517 -23.98 3.02 -4.27
N CYS A 518 -23.10 3.35 -3.33
CA CYS A 518 -21.68 2.98 -3.37
C CYS A 518 -21.24 2.25 -2.10
N GLY A 519 -20.02 1.68 -2.16
CA GLY A 519 -19.43 0.92 -1.07
C GLY A 519 -19.42 1.63 0.28
N LEU A 520 -19.21 2.96 0.32
CA LEU A 520 -19.22 3.71 1.58
C LEU A 520 -20.52 3.48 2.37
N GLY A 521 -21.67 3.71 1.75
CA GLY A 521 -22.96 3.50 2.43
C GLY A 521 -23.33 2.02 2.57
N GLN A 522 -23.00 1.18 1.57
CA GLN A 522 -23.30 -0.27 1.61
C GLN A 522 -22.53 -1.00 2.74
N THR A 523 -21.37 -0.51 3.14
CA THR A 523 -20.56 -1.14 4.18
C THR A 523 -20.55 -0.39 5.51
N ALA A 524 -21.09 0.83 5.56
CA ALA A 524 -21.15 1.63 6.79
C ALA A 524 -21.76 0.89 8.00
N PRO A 525 -22.75 0.01 7.85
CA PRO A 525 -23.32 -0.75 8.95
C PRO A 525 -22.43 -1.89 9.47
N ASN A 526 -21.41 -2.34 8.75
CA ASN A 526 -20.63 -3.52 9.11
C ASN A 526 -20.03 -3.46 10.54
N PRO A 527 -19.43 -2.33 11.00
CA PRO A 527 -18.92 -2.24 12.37
C PRO A 527 -20.02 -2.31 13.45
N VAL A 528 -21.29 -2.08 13.09
CA VAL A 528 -22.44 -2.15 13.99
C VAL A 528 -23.00 -3.56 14.04
N LEU A 529 -23.17 -4.21 12.88
CA LEU A 529 -23.75 -5.56 12.74
C LEU A 529 -22.81 -6.66 13.20
#